data_b9ba4f5485b2ead3e0df6393e10ee0eb
#
_entry.id   b9ba4f5485b2ead3e0df6393e10ee0eb
#
_cell.length_a   1.000
_cell.length_b   1.000
_cell.length_c   1.000
_cell.angle_alpha   90.00
_cell.angle_beta   90.00
_cell.angle_gamma   90.00
#
_symmetry.space_group_name_H-M   'P 1'
#
loop_
_entity.id
_entity.type
_entity.pdbx_description
1 polymer ?
#
loop_
_entity_poly.entity_id
_entity_poly.type
_entity_poly.pdbx_seq_one_letter_code
_entity_poly.pdbx_strand_id
1 'polypeptide(L)'
;MRENYGSTMIQALRTVLPIQEKIKAKEKKYICLDISEEAGAQLLKELEQTRFKARTRLLRELLEKKRLDYTHAAKELGTTSAVVKKFQEQGIIRIEYDEIMRTSLNTGDISGERRMPLTDEQEAAVKQIQREWKKPSPKPVLIEGVTGSGKTQVYIKLIEQTLSQGKEAIVLIPEIALTYQTVRRFYARFGDKVSVINSRQSQGERYDQFKRAKRGEIQVMVGPRSALFTPFADLGLIVIDEEHEPTYKSENTPRYHARETAIERARMEHARVVMGSATPSLEAYSHACDGEYLLVKLNARYEERPLPQVSIVDLSGKN
;
A
#
# COMPACT_ATOMS: atom_id res chain seq x y z
N MET A 1 16.34 12.97 -10.33
CA MET A 1 15.23 13.82 -10.82
C MET A 1 15.68 15.20 -11.27
N ARG A 2 16.44 15.95 -10.48
CA ARG A 2 16.87 17.31 -10.85
C ARG A 2 17.67 17.32 -12.14
N GLU A 3 18.72 16.52 -12.23
CA GLU A 3 19.64 16.48 -13.38
C GLU A 3 18.98 15.94 -14.64
N ASN A 4 18.23 14.84 -14.53
CA ASN A 4 17.66 14.15 -15.67
C ASN A 4 16.34 14.73 -16.19
N TYR A 5 15.61 15.49 -15.34
CA TYR A 5 14.27 15.98 -15.68
C TYR A 5 14.13 17.51 -15.52
N GLY A 6 15.22 18.24 -15.34
CA GLY A 6 15.25 19.71 -15.30
C GLY A 6 14.36 20.33 -14.21
N SER A 7 14.08 19.61 -13.12
CA SER A 7 13.20 20.07 -12.06
C SER A 7 13.96 20.82 -10.96
N THR A 8 13.28 21.72 -10.25
CA THR A 8 13.85 22.31 -9.03
C THR A 8 13.90 21.26 -7.91
N MET A 9 14.77 21.46 -6.93
CA MET A 9 14.86 20.57 -5.74
C MET A 9 13.50 20.47 -5.01
N ILE A 10 12.80 21.59 -4.88
CA ILE A 10 11.48 21.63 -4.21
C ILE A 10 10.46 20.81 -4.96
N GLN A 11 10.43 20.86 -6.29
CA GLN A 11 9.53 20.04 -7.11
C GLN A 11 9.86 18.56 -6.98
N ALA A 12 11.12 18.19 -7.01
CA ALA A 12 11.57 16.83 -6.81
C ALA A 12 11.17 16.30 -5.42
N LEU A 13 11.41 17.08 -4.37
CA LEU A 13 11.04 16.73 -3.01
C LEU A 13 9.52 16.56 -2.84
N ARG A 14 8.70 17.46 -3.40
CA ARG A 14 7.24 17.35 -3.36
C ARG A 14 6.71 16.10 -4.06
N THR A 15 7.42 15.58 -5.04
CA THR A 15 7.05 14.34 -5.73
C THR A 15 7.37 13.10 -4.90
N VAL A 16 8.54 13.09 -4.27
CA VAL A 16 9.05 11.94 -3.50
C VAL A 16 8.47 11.89 -2.09
N LEU A 17 8.33 13.05 -1.47
CA LEU A 17 7.85 13.13 -0.09
C LEU A 17 6.36 13.48 -0.08
N PRO A 18 5.52 12.75 0.65
CA PRO A 18 4.10 13.09 0.82
C PRO A 18 3.95 14.31 1.74
N ILE A 19 4.81 15.33 1.55
CA ILE A 19 4.88 16.48 2.44
C ILE A 19 3.73 17.42 2.13
N GLN A 20 2.76 17.43 3.02
CA GLN A 20 2.13 18.68 3.41
C GLN A 20 2.27 18.79 4.93
N GLU A 21 2.92 19.85 5.38
CA GLU A 21 3.14 20.22 6.80
C GLU A 21 1.85 20.27 7.66
N LYS A 22 0.69 20.04 7.05
CA LYS A 22 -0.64 20.13 7.67
C LYS A 22 -1.39 18.82 7.79
N ILE A 23 -0.83 17.69 7.36
CA ILE A 23 -1.50 16.41 7.56
C ILE A 23 -1.26 15.96 9.01
N LYS A 24 -2.22 16.32 9.87
CA LYS A 24 -2.26 15.75 11.23
C LYS A 24 -2.74 14.30 11.14
N ALA A 25 -2.07 13.42 11.86
CA ALA A 25 -2.59 12.08 12.11
C ALA A 25 -4.03 12.21 12.64
N LYS A 26 -4.92 11.33 12.22
CA LYS A 26 -6.24 11.28 12.80
C LYS A 26 -6.11 10.64 14.16
N GLU A 27 -6.31 11.43 15.21
CA GLU A 27 -6.23 10.96 16.58
C GLU A 27 -7.63 10.71 17.14
N LYS A 28 -7.80 9.63 17.82
CA LYS A 28 -8.97 9.35 18.61
C LYS A 28 -8.64 9.58 20.08
N LYS A 29 -9.46 10.37 20.74
CA LYS A 29 -9.30 10.69 22.15
C LYS A 29 -9.98 9.63 22.99
N TYR A 30 -9.30 9.20 24.02
CA TYR A 30 -9.82 8.32 25.03
C TYR A 30 -9.71 8.96 26.41
N ILE A 31 -10.69 8.69 27.24
CA ILE A 31 -10.70 9.06 28.65
C ILE A 31 -10.32 7.78 29.42
N CYS A 32 -9.23 7.82 30.16
CA CYS A 32 -8.74 6.70 30.95
C CYS A 32 -8.80 7.03 32.43
N LEU A 33 -9.17 6.06 33.24
CA LEU A 33 -9.11 6.21 34.71
C LEU A 33 -7.65 6.28 35.16
N ASP A 34 -7.31 7.24 36.03
CA ASP A 34 -5.96 7.51 36.52
C ASP A 34 -5.79 7.35 38.03
N ILE A 35 -6.85 6.87 38.70
CA ILE A 35 -6.86 6.53 40.15
C ILE A 35 -7.10 5.04 40.32
N SER A 36 -6.84 4.51 41.54
CA SER A 36 -7.14 3.13 41.88
C SER A 36 -8.64 2.85 41.88
N GLU A 37 -9.02 1.59 41.67
CA GLU A 37 -10.43 1.17 41.70
C GLU A 37 -11.11 1.48 43.04
N GLU A 38 -10.37 1.31 44.14
CA GLU A 38 -10.88 1.59 45.48
C GLU A 38 -11.16 3.09 45.68
N ALA A 39 -10.22 3.95 45.27
CA ALA A 39 -10.41 5.41 45.33
C ALA A 39 -11.55 5.86 44.40
N GLY A 40 -11.66 5.25 43.23
CA GLY A 40 -12.75 5.50 42.30
C GLY A 40 -14.11 5.10 42.83
N ALA A 41 -14.19 3.94 43.48
CA ALA A 41 -15.43 3.46 44.11
C ALA A 41 -15.87 4.34 45.29
N GLN A 42 -14.92 4.83 46.08
CA GLN A 42 -15.21 5.78 47.15
C GLN A 42 -15.72 7.12 46.61
N LEU A 43 -15.06 7.67 45.61
CA LEU A 43 -15.47 8.90 44.94
C LEU A 43 -16.84 8.75 44.27
N LEU A 44 -17.16 7.57 43.72
CA LEU A 44 -18.46 7.31 43.11
C LEU A 44 -19.58 7.41 44.15
N LYS A 45 -19.40 6.83 45.36
CA LYS A 45 -20.37 6.95 46.46
C LYS A 45 -20.60 8.41 46.89
N GLU A 46 -19.56 9.22 46.93
CA GLU A 46 -19.66 10.65 47.21
C GLU A 46 -20.44 11.39 46.13
N LEU A 47 -20.15 11.12 44.84
CA LEU A 47 -20.83 11.73 43.74
C LEU A 47 -22.29 11.32 43.59
N GLU A 48 -22.67 10.11 44.02
CA GLU A 48 -24.07 9.65 44.03
C GLU A 48 -24.94 10.42 45.01
N GLN A 49 -24.36 10.97 46.07
CA GLN A 49 -25.05 11.84 47.03
C GLN A 49 -25.21 13.28 46.50
N THR A 50 -24.60 13.59 45.39
CA THR A 50 -24.60 14.93 44.79
C THR A 50 -25.52 15.03 43.56
N ARG A 51 -25.85 16.27 43.12
CA ARG A 51 -26.64 16.49 41.90
C ARG A 51 -25.86 16.37 40.58
N PHE A 52 -24.57 15.92 40.63
CA PHE A 52 -23.67 15.90 39.43
C PHE A 52 -23.83 14.63 38.58
N LYS A 53 -25.02 14.36 38.07
CA LYS A 53 -25.40 13.14 37.32
C LYS A 53 -24.43 12.79 36.16
N ALA A 54 -23.86 13.77 35.44
CA ALA A 54 -22.93 13.51 34.36
C ALA A 54 -21.56 12.99 34.85
N ARG A 55 -21.06 13.49 36.00
CA ARG A 55 -19.81 13.00 36.60
C ARG A 55 -19.97 11.60 37.13
N THR A 56 -21.09 11.32 37.80
CA THR A 56 -21.42 9.99 38.36
C THR A 56 -21.50 8.96 37.24
N ARG A 57 -22.16 9.26 36.12
CA ARG A 57 -22.26 8.36 34.94
C ARG A 57 -20.89 8.10 34.32
N LEU A 58 -20.09 9.14 34.09
CA LEU A 58 -18.75 9.01 33.55
C LEU A 58 -17.86 8.14 34.44
N LEU A 59 -17.83 8.40 35.75
CA LEU A 59 -16.96 7.65 36.67
C LEU A 59 -17.40 6.20 36.78
N ARG A 60 -18.71 5.92 36.83
CA ARG A 60 -19.24 4.54 36.87
C ARG A 60 -18.79 3.75 35.65
N GLU A 61 -18.93 4.30 34.43
CA GLU A 61 -18.53 3.65 33.20
C GLU A 61 -17.00 3.48 33.10
N LEU A 62 -16.22 4.42 33.65
CA LEU A 62 -14.76 4.33 33.70
C LEU A 62 -14.27 3.27 34.69
N LEU A 63 -14.98 3.06 35.79
CA LEU A 63 -14.66 1.98 36.74
C LEU A 63 -14.91 0.61 36.13
N GLU A 64 -15.95 0.48 35.30
CA GLU A 64 -16.25 -0.76 34.59
C GLU A 64 -15.29 -1.04 33.42
N LYS A 65 -15.06 -0.05 32.57
CA LYS A 65 -14.32 -0.23 31.29
C LYS A 65 -12.86 0.26 31.31
N LYS A 66 -12.44 0.97 32.36
CA LYS A 66 -11.11 1.60 32.54
C LYS A 66 -10.71 2.64 31.48
N ARG A 67 -11.25 2.53 30.25
CA ARG A 67 -10.96 3.38 29.10
C ARG A 67 -12.23 3.59 28.26
N LEU A 68 -12.57 4.84 27.95
CA LEU A 68 -13.74 5.21 27.16
C LEU A 68 -13.39 6.11 25.99
N ASP A 69 -14.05 5.89 24.88
CA ASP A 69 -13.99 6.82 23.74
C ASP A 69 -14.59 8.18 24.12
N TYR A 70 -13.87 9.25 23.86
CA TYR A 70 -14.31 10.61 24.18
C TYR A 70 -15.64 10.98 23.51
N THR A 71 -15.81 10.54 22.25
CA THR A 71 -17.05 10.84 21.49
C THR A 71 -18.23 10.06 22.04
N HIS A 72 -18.01 8.81 22.45
CA HIS A 72 -19.01 8.00 23.14
C HIS A 72 -19.39 8.62 24.47
N ALA A 73 -18.42 9.01 25.30
CA ALA A 73 -18.68 9.68 26.58
C ALA A 73 -19.47 10.99 26.41
N ALA A 74 -19.19 11.75 25.37
CA ALA A 74 -19.91 12.99 25.09
C ALA A 74 -21.36 12.75 24.62
N LYS A 75 -21.58 11.78 23.72
CA LYS A 75 -22.90 11.52 23.11
C LYS A 75 -23.82 10.70 24.00
N GLU A 76 -23.33 9.58 24.51
CA GLU A 76 -24.15 8.60 25.23
C GLU A 76 -24.24 8.91 26.73
N LEU A 77 -23.16 9.40 27.36
CA LEU A 77 -23.18 9.73 28.78
C LEU A 77 -23.51 11.20 29.07
N GLY A 78 -23.63 12.03 28.03
CA GLY A 78 -23.86 13.46 28.16
C GLY A 78 -22.72 14.20 28.87
N THR A 79 -21.49 13.70 28.72
CA THR A 79 -20.31 14.27 29.37
C THR A 79 -19.84 15.51 28.60
N THR A 80 -19.79 16.65 29.29
CA THR A 80 -19.29 17.90 28.69
C THR A 80 -17.77 18.01 28.84
N SER A 81 -17.14 18.83 27.97
CA SER A 81 -15.71 19.13 28.05
C SER A 81 -15.31 19.72 29.42
N ALA A 82 -16.19 20.45 30.05
CA ALA A 82 -15.96 21.01 31.40
C ALA A 82 -15.85 19.91 32.46
N VAL A 83 -16.66 18.84 32.37
CA VAL A 83 -16.60 17.69 33.29
C VAL A 83 -15.28 16.94 33.11
N VAL A 84 -14.89 16.69 31.86
CA VAL A 84 -13.61 16.01 31.55
C VAL A 84 -12.43 16.83 32.05
N LYS A 85 -12.40 18.14 31.76
CA LYS A 85 -11.33 19.04 32.21
C LYS A 85 -11.20 19.04 33.73
N LYS A 86 -12.33 19.11 34.46
CA LYS A 86 -12.31 19.10 35.93
C LYS A 86 -11.80 17.78 36.50
N PHE A 87 -12.17 16.64 35.92
CA PHE A 87 -11.66 15.32 36.36
C PHE A 87 -10.17 15.17 36.05
N GLN A 88 -9.69 15.74 34.93
CA GLN A 88 -8.29 15.75 34.58
C GLN A 88 -7.48 16.64 35.53
N GLU A 89 -7.96 17.83 35.87
CA GLU A 89 -7.35 18.74 36.84
C GLU A 89 -7.28 18.13 38.25
N GLN A 90 -8.21 17.26 38.59
CA GLN A 90 -8.24 16.52 39.85
C GLN A 90 -7.41 15.22 39.84
N GLY A 91 -6.75 14.89 38.72
CA GLY A 91 -5.97 13.67 38.60
C GLY A 91 -6.79 12.37 38.59
N ILE A 92 -8.12 12.46 38.39
CA ILE A 92 -9.03 11.30 38.41
C ILE A 92 -8.93 10.56 37.07
N ILE A 93 -8.73 11.29 35.98
CA ILE A 93 -8.63 10.76 34.62
C ILE A 93 -7.42 11.37 33.89
N ARG A 94 -6.92 10.60 32.91
CA ARG A 94 -6.00 11.09 31.89
C ARG A 94 -6.59 10.98 30.50
N ILE A 95 -6.17 11.83 29.60
CA ILE A 95 -6.56 11.78 28.19
C ILE A 95 -5.45 11.11 27.41
N GLU A 96 -5.78 10.02 26.72
CA GLU A 96 -4.92 9.32 25.80
C GLU A 96 -5.35 9.59 24.36
N TYR A 97 -4.39 9.62 23.45
CA TYR A 97 -4.61 9.80 22.03
C TYR A 97 -4.08 8.57 21.29
N ASP A 98 -4.99 7.84 20.64
CA ASP A 98 -4.59 6.78 19.72
C ASP A 98 -4.60 7.31 18.30
N GLU A 99 -3.52 7.09 17.62
CA GLU A 99 -3.44 7.39 16.20
C GLU A 99 -4.28 6.39 15.41
N ILE A 100 -5.31 6.87 14.70
CA ILE A 100 -6.11 6.03 13.81
C ILE A 100 -5.56 6.10 12.41
N MET A 101 -5.05 4.97 11.90
CA MET A 101 -4.71 4.82 10.50
C MET A 101 -6.00 4.76 9.66
N ARG A 102 -6.07 5.62 8.65
CA ARG A 102 -7.17 5.63 7.69
C ARG A 102 -6.96 4.48 6.72
N THR A 103 -7.88 3.53 6.69
CA THR A 103 -7.85 2.40 5.75
C THR A 103 -9.01 2.56 4.78
N SER A 104 -8.72 2.61 3.49
CA SER A 104 -9.72 2.79 2.43
C SER A 104 -10.35 1.49 1.94
N LEU A 105 -9.89 0.33 2.40
CA LEU A 105 -10.35 -0.98 1.96
C LEU A 105 -10.93 -1.78 3.13
N ASN A 106 -12.19 -2.17 3.00
CA ASN A 106 -12.78 -3.21 3.86
C ASN A 106 -12.20 -4.58 3.44
N THR A 107 -11.24 -5.08 4.21
CA THR A 107 -10.59 -6.38 3.97
C THR A 107 -11.42 -7.57 4.50
N GLY A 108 -12.58 -7.32 5.09
CA GLY A 108 -13.37 -8.32 5.81
C GLY A 108 -13.89 -9.52 5.01
N ASP A 109 -13.94 -9.45 3.67
CA ASP A 109 -14.51 -10.49 2.81
C ASP A 109 -13.49 -11.21 1.91
N ILE A 110 -12.19 -11.06 2.16
CA ILE A 110 -11.17 -11.70 1.34
C ILE A 110 -10.84 -13.09 1.90
N SER A 111 -11.77 -14.03 1.75
CA SER A 111 -11.51 -15.46 1.95
C SER A 111 -10.61 -15.99 0.82
N GLY A 112 -9.63 -16.80 1.21
CA GLY A 112 -8.48 -17.20 0.40
C GLY A 112 -8.79 -17.65 -1.04
N GLU A 113 -8.13 -16.99 -1.97
CA GLU A 113 -8.02 -17.49 -3.33
C GLU A 113 -7.23 -18.81 -3.32
N ARG A 114 -7.71 -19.83 -4.06
CA ARG A 114 -7.01 -21.11 -4.18
C ARG A 114 -5.60 -20.86 -4.71
N ARG A 115 -4.60 -21.38 -4.05
CA ARG A 115 -3.20 -21.37 -4.53
C ARG A 115 -3.15 -22.14 -5.83
N MET A 116 -3.03 -21.44 -6.95
CA MET A 116 -2.76 -22.08 -8.23
C MET A 116 -1.26 -22.39 -8.32
N PRO A 117 -0.88 -23.63 -8.64
CA PRO A 117 0.52 -23.94 -8.91
C PRO A 117 1.00 -23.16 -10.15
N LEU A 118 2.27 -22.86 -10.20
CA LEU A 118 2.89 -22.30 -11.41
C LEU A 118 2.87 -23.37 -12.51
N THR A 119 2.73 -22.94 -13.76
CA THR A 119 3.00 -23.81 -14.92
C THR A 119 4.50 -24.03 -15.07
N ASP A 120 4.89 -25.05 -15.85
CA ASP A 120 6.31 -25.34 -16.12
C ASP A 120 7.03 -24.12 -16.72
N GLU A 121 6.35 -23.40 -17.63
CA GLU A 121 6.90 -22.19 -18.25
C GLU A 121 7.09 -21.07 -17.23
N GLN A 122 6.13 -20.85 -16.33
CA GLN A 122 6.24 -19.88 -15.26
C GLN A 122 7.34 -20.24 -14.25
N GLU A 123 7.48 -21.53 -13.92
CA GLU A 123 8.58 -21.99 -13.06
C GLU A 123 9.94 -21.79 -13.72
N ALA A 124 10.04 -22.08 -15.03
CA ALA A 124 11.27 -21.86 -15.80
C ALA A 124 11.65 -20.37 -15.81
N ALA A 125 10.64 -19.49 -16.00
CA ALA A 125 10.82 -18.04 -15.94
C ALA A 125 11.34 -17.59 -14.57
N VAL A 126 10.72 -18.05 -13.47
CA VAL A 126 11.18 -17.75 -12.11
C VAL A 126 12.63 -18.22 -11.89
N LYS A 127 12.96 -19.45 -12.32
CA LYS A 127 14.34 -19.99 -12.22
C LYS A 127 15.34 -19.17 -13.03
N GLN A 128 14.97 -18.70 -14.23
CA GLN A 128 15.80 -17.85 -15.07
C GLN A 128 16.09 -16.51 -14.39
N ILE A 129 15.07 -15.85 -13.84
CA ILE A 129 15.18 -14.59 -13.09
C ILE A 129 16.06 -14.77 -11.86
N GLN A 130 15.87 -15.84 -11.10
CA GLN A 130 16.68 -16.14 -9.91
C GLN A 130 18.17 -16.35 -10.25
N ARG A 131 18.48 -16.98 -11.39
CA ARG A 131 19.87 -17.13 -11.85
C ARG A 131 20.49 -15.77 -12.17
N GLU A 132 19.74 -14.87 -12.80
CA GLU A 132 20.20 -13.51 -13.05
C GLU A 132 20.49 -12.76 -11.75
N TRP A 133 19.60 -12.88 -10.78
CA TRP A 133 19.73 -12.18 -9.48
C TRP A 133 20.94 -12.65 -8.63
N LYS A 134 21.50 -13.82 -8.93
CA LYS A 134 22.72 -14.33 -8.28
C LYS A 134 24.00 -13.74 -8.86
N LYS A 135 23.94 -13.03 -9.98
CA LYS A 135 25.11 -12.39 -10.58
C LYS A 135 25.59 -11.21 -9.74
N PRO A 136 26.89 -10.85 -9.82
CA PRO A 136 27.41 -9.68 -9.11
C PRO A 136 26.74 -8.36 -9.51
N SER A 137 26.36 -8.22 -10.79
CA SER A 137 25.64 -7.07 -11.33
C SER A 137 24.39 -7.55 -12.08
N PRO A 138 23.30 -7.83 -11.37
CA PRO A 138 22.10 -8.35 -12.00
C PRO A 138 21.37 -7.25 -12.78
N LYS A 139 20.91 -7.64 -13.96
CA LYS A 139 20.17 -6.78 -14.88
C LYS A 139 18.70 -6.63 -14.45
N PRO A 140 18.05 -5.51 -14.79
CA PRO A 140 16.59 -5.44 -14.80
C PRO A 140 16.01 -6.55 -15.69
N VAL A 141 14.82 -7.04 -15.33
CA VAL A 141 14.15 -8.12 -16.06
C VAL A 141 12.95 -7.57 -16.81
N LEU A 142 12.83 -7.92 -18.08
CA LEU A 142 11.63 -7.67 -18.89
C LEU A 142 10.94 -9.02 -19.17
N ILE A 143 9.71 -9.18 -18.67
CA ILE A 143 8.86 -10.32 -18.97
C ILE A 143 7.92 -9.93 -20.13
N GLU A 144 8.19 -10.46 -21.32
CA GLU A 144 7.30 -10.41 -22.45
C GLU A 144 6.33 -11.60 -22.35
N GLY A 145 5.04 -11.34 -22.12
CA GLY A 145 4.08 -12.42 -21.96
C GLY A 145 2.70 -12.02 -22.41
N VAL A 146 2.09 -12.86 -23.23
CA VAL A 146 0.73 -12.63 -23.75
C VAL A 146 -0.28 -12.40 -22.62
N THR A 147 -1.37 -11.71 -22.93
CA THR A 147 -2.47 -11.52 -21.96
C THR A 147 -3.00 -12.87 -21.51
N GLY A 148 -3.03 -13.09 -20.19
CA GLY A 148 -3.44 -14.37 -19.61
C GLY A 148 -2.31 -15.41 -19.49
N SER A 149 -1.04 -15.08 -19.77
CA SER A 149 0.11 -15.96 -19.54
C SER A 149 0.45 -16.16 -18.05
N GLY A 150 -0.19 -15.40 -17.17
CA GLY A 150 0.03 -15.50 -15.73
C GLY A 150 1.25 -14.73 -15.23
N LYS A 151 1.66 -13.64 -15.89
CA LYS A 151 2.73 -12.74 -15.41
C LYS A 151 2.58 -12.42 -13.93
N THR A 152 1.34 -12.13 -13.47
CA THR A 152 1.04 -11.81 -12.07
C THR A 152 1.41 -12.95 -11.11
N GLN A 153 1.29 -14.23 -11.53
CA GLN A 153 1.69 -15.37 -10.69
C GLN A 153 3.22 -15.42 -10.53
N VAL A 154 3.96 -15.09 -11.60
CA VAL A 154 5.42 -14.95 -11.53
C VAL A 154 5.80 -13.82 -10.56
N TYR A 155 5.15 -12.66 -10.65
CA TYR A 155 5.38 -11.54 -9.71
C TYR A 155 5.12 -11.96 -8.26
N ILE A 156 3.96 -12.58 -7.99
CA ILE A 156 3.60 -13.07 -6.65
C ILE A 156 4.69 -14.01 -6.11
N LYS A 157 5.20 -14.93 -6.95
CA LYS A 157 6.26 -15.85 -6.54
C LYS A 157 7.57 -15.14 -6.20
N LEU A 158 7.95 -14.15 -6.99
CA LEU A 158 9.15 -13.35 -6.75
C LEU A 158 9.02 -12.48 -5.49
N ILE A 159 7.82 -11.90 -5.26
CA ILE A 159 7.51 -11.16 -4.04
C ILE A 159 7.62 -12.07 -2.81
N GLU A 160 7.05 -13.28 -2.84
CA GLU A 160 7.17 -14.25 -1.74
C GLU A 160 8.61 -14.51 -1.36
N GLN A 161 9.47 -14.67 -2.35
CA GLN A 161 10.89 -14.92 -2.13
C GLN A 161 11.58 -13.69 -1.53
N THR A 162 11.21 -12.50 -1.98
CA THR A 162 11.73 -11.24 -1.42
C THR A 162 11.32 -11.09 0.04
N LEU A 163 10.04 -11.34 0.35
CA LEU A 163 9.54 -11.27 1.72
C LEU A 163 10.16 -12.34 2.63
N SER A 164 10.45 -13.53 2.10
CA SER A 164 11.12 -14.60 2.86
C SER A 164 12.55 -14.25 3.27
N GLN A 165 13.16 -13.28 2.58
CA GLN A 165 14.48 -12.72 2.92
C GLN A 165 14.40 -11.54 3.88
N GLY A 166 13.20 -11.22 4.39
CA GLY A 166 12.95 -10.07 5.27
C GLY A 166 12.85 -8.72 4.55
N LYS A 167 12.87 -8.72 3.22
CA LYS A 167 12.83 -7.51 2.40
C LYS A 167 11.42 -7.13 1.98
N GLU A 168 11.25 -5.90 1.51
CA GLU A 168 9.97 -5.35 1.08
C GLU A 168 9.88 -5.26 -0.46
N ALA A 169 8.64 -5.12 -0.96
CA ALA A 169 8.36 -5.04 -2.39
C ALA A 169 7.39 -3.91 -2.75
N ILE A 170 7.63 -3.29 -3.90
CA ILE A 170 6.72 -2.33 -4.53
C ILE A 170 6.18 -2.96 -5.81
N VAL A 171 4.87 -2.85 -6.03
CA VAL A 171 4.21 -3.30 -7.27
C VAL A 171 3.52 -2.11 -7.91
N LEU A 172 4.03 -1.68 -9.04
CA LEU A 172 3.41 -0.63 -9.83
C LEU A 172 2.41 -1.23 -10.80
N ILE A 173 1.17 -0.75 -10.73
CA ILE A 173 0.07 -1.16 -11.58
C ILE A 173 -0.62 0.12 -12.07
N PRO A 174 -0.88 0.28 -13.38
CA PRO A 174 -1.63 1.42 -13.90
C PRO A 174 -3.00 1.54 -13.22
N GLU A 175 -3.47 2.76 -12.98
CA GLU A 175 -4.75 2.96 -12.28
C GLU A 175 -5.93 2.24 -12.95
N ILE A 176 -5.93 2.19 -14.28
CA ILE A 176 -6.94 1.49 -15.06
C ILE A 176 -6.94 -0.02 -14.81
N ALA A 177 -5.78 -0.61 -14.53
CA ALA A 177 -5.60 -2.03 -14.24
C ALA A 177 -5.67 -2.35 -12.73
N LEU A 178 -5.68 -1.33 -11.87
CA LEU A 178 -5.80 -1.46 -10.41
C LEU A 178 -7.24 -1.74 -9.99
N THR A 179 -7.79 -2.83 -10.48
CA THR A 179 -9.16 -3.28 -10.20
C THR A 179 -9.25 -3.96 -8.83
N TYR A 180 -10.48 -4.10 -8.32
CA TYR A 180 -10.72 -4.86 -7.09
C TYR A 180 -10.17 -6.29 -7.17
N GLN A 181 -10.31 -6.97 -8.32
CA GLN A 181 -9.79 -8.33 -8.52
C GLN A 181 -8.26 -8.37 -8.44
N THR A 182 -7.58 -7.41 -9.05
CA THR A 182 -6.11 -7.31 -8.99
C THR A 182 -5.64 -7.12 -7.56
N VAL A 183 -6.23 -6.17 -6.84
CA VAL A 183 -5.92 -5.89 -5.43
C VAL A 183 -6.21 -7.10 -4.55
N ARG A 184 -7.35 -7.77 -4.76
CA ARG A 184 -7.74 -8.97 -4.02
C ARG A 184 -6.71 -10.09 -4.13
N ARG A 185 -6.07 -10.30 -5.29
CA ARG A 185 -5.03 -11.32 -5.48
C ARG A 185 -3.85 -11.11 -4.55
N PHE A 186 -3.39 -9.85 -4.41
CA PHE A 186 -2.30 -9.52 -3.49
C PHE A 186 -2.72 -9.70 -2.03
N TYR A 187 -3.91 -9.23 -1.64
CA TYR A 187 -4.42 -9.42 -0.27
C TYR A 187 -4.62 -10.89 0.08
N ALA A 188 -5.19 -11.68 -0.84
CA ALA A 188 -5.38 -13.12 -0.62
C ALA A 188 -4.05 -13.88 -0.39
N ARG A 189 -2.96 -13.36 -0.96
CA ARG A 189 -1.64 -13.98 -0.86
C ARG A 189 -0.82 -13.50 0.33
N PHE A 190 -0.86 -12.22 0.61
CA PHE A 190 0.03 -11.57 1.57
C PHE A 190 -0.69 -11.01 2.80
N GLY A 191 -2.02 -11.02 2.82
CA GLY A 191 -2.83 -10.55 3.95
C GLY A 191 -2.54 -9.11 4.35
N ASP A 192 -2.42 -8.87 5.65
CA ASP A 192 -2.20 -7.53 6.23
C ASP A 192 -0.84 -6.90 5.89
N LYS A 193 0.08 -7.70 5.31
CA LYS A 193 1.37 -7.20 4.82
C LYS A 193 1.25 -6.32 3.57
N VAL A 194 0.08 -6.29 2.92
CA VAL A 194 -0.18 -5.49 1.72
C VAL A 194 -0.85 -4.17 2.08
N SER A 195 -0.44 -3.14 1.41
CA SER A 195 -1.18 -1.87 1.33
C SER A 195 -1.34 -1.43 -0.11
N VAL A 196 -2.37 -0.65 -0.37
CA VAL A 196 -2.70 -0.15 -1.71
C VAL A 196 -2.79 1.37 -1.67
N ILE A 197 -2.16 2.00 -2.66
CA ILE A 197 -2.33 3.43 -2.95
C ILE A 197 -3.12 3.57 -4.25
N ASN A 198 -4.03 4.54 -4.31
CA ASN A 198 -4.76 4.91 -5.54
C ASN A 198 -5.06 6.41 -5.57
N SER A 199 -5.53 6.92 -6.71
CA SER A 199 -5.84 8.35 -6.89
C SER A 199 -7.05 8.83 -6.08
N ARG A 200 -7.95 7.92 -5.70
CA ARG A 200 -9.18 8.23 -4.93
C ARG A 200 -8.89 8.49 -3.45
N GLN A 201 -7.74 8.05 -2.97
CA GLN A 201 -7.34 8.27 -1.60
C GLN A 201 -7.00 9.75 -1.35
N SER A 202 -7.46 10.26 -0.21
CA SER A 202 -7.03 11.56 0.30
C SER A 202 -5.52 11.56 0.59
N GLN A 203 -4.94 12.75 0.65
CA GLN A 203 -3.52 12.89 1.01
C GLN A 203 -3.22 12.30 2.41
N GLY A 204 -4.17 12.43 3.35
CA GLY A 204 -4.04 11.84 4.68
C GLY A 204 -4.00 10.32 4.67
N GLU A 205 -4.85 9.68 3.86
CA GLU A 205 -4.83 8.21 3.72
C GLU A 205 -3.51 7.72 3.10
N ARG A 206 -2.99 8.40 2.08
CA ARG A 206 -1.69 8.05 1.49
C ARG A 206 -0.55 8.23 2.50
N TYR A 207 -0.57 9.32 3.26
CA TYR A 207 0.40 9.56 4.32
C TYR A 207 0.40 8.44 5.35
N ASP A 208 -0.79 8.01 5.79
CA ASP A 208 -0.93 6.92 6.74
C ASP A 208 -0.36 5.61 6.19
N GLN A 209 -0.57 5.29 4.89
CA GLN A 209 0.04 4.10 4.27
C GLN A 209 1.56 4.20 4.22
N PHE A 210 2.12 5.35 3.89
CA PHE A 210 3.57 5.55 3.90
C PHE A 210 4.16 5.45 5.32
N LYS A 211 3.42 5.92 6.33
CA LYS A 211 3.83 5.80 7.73
C LYS A 211 3.84 4.33 8.18
N ARG A 212 2.85 3.54 7.77
CA ARG A 212 2.80 2.09 7.99
C ARG A 212 3.99 1.38 7.33
N ALA A 213 4.32 1.75 6.09
CA ALA A 213 5.50 1.21 5.40
C ALA A 213 6.79 1.53 6.17
N LYS A 214 6.97 2.79 6.58
CA LYS A 214 8.16 3.22 7.35
C LYS A 214 8.28 2.52 8.70
N ARG A 215 7.16 2.11 9.31
CA ARG A 215 7.13 1.38 10.58
C ARG A 215 7.30 -0.14 10.42
N GLY A 216 7.40 -0.65 9.18
CA GLY A 216 7.47 -2.08 8.90
C GLY A 216 6.16 -2.84 9.14
N GLU A 217 5.03 -2.13 9.29
CA GLU A 217 3.70 -2.74 9.45
C GLU A 217 3.20 -3.40 8.17
N ILE A 218 3.72 -2.99 7.03
CA ILE A 218 3.44 -3.56 5.71
C ILE A 218 4.75 -3.87 4.99
N GLN A 219 4.73 -4.87 4.13
CA GLN A 219 5.90 -5.32 3.36
C GLN A 219 5.69 -5.24 1.84
N VAL A 220 4.46 -5.04 1.39
CA VAL A 220 4.13 -4.91 -0.04
C VAL A 220 3.27 -3.67 -0.25
N MET A 221 3.73 -2.78 -1.11
CA MET A 221 2.96 -1.62 -1.55
C MET A 221 2.52 -1.81 -3.00
N VAL A 222 1.23 -1.77 -3.25
CA VAL A 222 0.63 -1.86 -4.60
C VAL A 222 0.04 -0.51 -4.97
N GLY A 223 0.26 -0.04 -6.17
CA GLY A 223 -0.34 1.22 -6.63
C GLY A 223 0.22 1.75 -7.94
N PRO A 224 -0.23 2.94 -8.38
CA PRO A 224 0.27 3.59 -9.57
C PRO A 224 1.70 4.10 -9.38
N ARG A 225 2.22 4.83 -10.36
CA ARG A 225 3.59 5.36 -10.32
C ARG A 225 4.00 6.05 -9.01
N SER A 226 3.04 6.64 -8.27
CA SER A 226 3.33 7.30 -7.00
C SER A 226 3.70 6.33 -5.87
N ALA A 227 3.30 5.05 -5.97
CA ALA A 227 3.71 4.01 -5.04
C ALA A 227 5.23 3.75 -5.07
N LEU A 228 5.89 4.14 -6.16
CA LEU A 228 7.34 4.03 -6.29
C LEU A 228 8.11 4.75 -5.17
N PHE A 229 7.51 5.74 -4.52
CA PHE A 229 8.16 6.51 -3.46
C PHE A 229 7.82 6.05 -2.05
N THR A 230 7.27 4.85 -1.90
CA THR A 230 7.02 4.25 -0.58
C THR A 230 8.33 4.14 0.22
N PRO A 231 8.38 4.69 1.46
CA PRO A 231 9.61 4.73 2.25
C PRO A 231 9.87 3.41 2.99
N PHE A 232 10.10 2.33 2.25
CA PHE A 232 10.53 1.07 2.81
C PHE A 232 11.96 1.14 3.33
N ALA A 233 12.27 0.37 4.38
CA ALA A 233 13.58 0.38 5.02
C ALA A 233 14.59 -0.53 4.30
N ASP A 234 14.15 -1.68 3.78
CA ASP A 234 14.99 -2.65 3.05
C ASP A 234 14.26 -3.14 1.79
N LEU A 235 14.12 -2.25 0.81
CA LEU A 235 13.46 -2.57 -0.45
C LEU A 235 14.26 -3.62 -1.23
N GLY A 236 13.62 -4.76 -1.53
CA GLY A 236 14.22 -5.86 -2.27
C GLY A 236 13.76 -5.99 -3.70
N LEU A 237 12.53 -5.58 -4.01
CA LEU A 237 11.94 -5.79 -5.33
C LEU A 237 11.01 -4.64 -5.74
N ILE A 238 11.13 -4.21 -7.00
CA ILE A 238 10.15 -3.34 -7.66
C ILE A 238 9.61 -4.11 -8.87
N VAL A 239 8.30 -4.29 -8.90
CA VAL A 239 7.57 -4.85 -10.04
C VAL A 239 6.86 -3.72 -10.77
N ILE A 240 6.90 -3.71 -12.10
CA ILE A 240 6.16 -2.79 -12.96
C ILE A 240 5.31 -3.63 -13.91
N ASP A 241 4.01 -3.69 -13.65
CA ASP A 241 3.06 -4.38 -14.52
C ASP A 241 2.59 -3.45 -15.64
N GLU A 242 2.30 -4.01 -16.81
CA GLU A 242 1.95 -3.27 -18.04
C GLU A 242 2.94 -2.10 -18.31
N GLU A 243 4.22 -2.42 -18.39
CA GLU A 243 5.34 -1.47 -18.48
C GLU A 243 5.17 -0.43 -19.60
N HIS A 244 4.49 -0.79 -20.69
CA HIS A 244 4.22 0.05 -21.86
C HIS A 244 3.24 1.19 -21.59
N GLU A 245 2.52 1.19 -20.46
CA GLU A 245 1.47 2.16 -20.19
C GLU A 245 1.98 3.61 -20.11
N PRO A 246 1.41 4.54 -20.92
CA PRO A 246 1.86 5.94 -20.94
C PRO A 246 1.74 6.65 -19.60
N THR A 247 0.84 6.18 -18.72
CA THR A 247 0.61 6.77 -17.40
C THR A 247 1.81 6.66 -16.47
N TYR A 248 2.80 5.83 -16.80
CA TYR A 248 4.08 5.77 -16.10
C TYR A 248 4.98 6.98 -16.35
N LYS A 249 4.74 7.74 -17.40
CA LYS A 249 5.34 9.06 -17.59
C LYS A 249 4.56 10.12 -16.84
N SER A 250 5.24 10.93 -16.03
CA SER A 250 4.61 12.06 -15.35
C SER A 250 4.39 13.22 -16.31
N GLU A 251 3.17 13.72 -16.39
CA GLU A 251 2.85 14.94 -17.16
C GLU A 251 3.30 16.21 -16.43
N ASN A 252 3.28 16.17 -15.09
CA ASN A 252 3.69 17.27 -14.23
C ASN A 252 5.19 17.23 -13.94
N THR A 253 5.78 18.40 -13.71
CA THR A 253 7.18 18.52 -13.32
C THR A 253 7.41 18.01 -11.88
N PRO A 254 8.42 17.15 -11.69
CA PRO A 254 9.35 16.56 -12.67
C PRO A 254 8.66 15.52 -13.57
N ARG A 255 8.88 15.62 -14.88
CA ARG A 255 8.29 14.69 -15.86
C ARG A 255 9.04 13.37 -15.91
N TYR A 256 9.20 12.73 -14.76
CA TYR A 256 9.91 11.45 -14.63
C TYR A 256 9.14 10.30 -15.26
N HIS A 257 9.88 9.28 -15.68
CA HIS A 257 9.32 7.99 -16.08
C HIS A 257 9.50 6.98 -14.95
N ALA A 258 8.45 6.25 -14.61
CA ALA A 258 8.48 5.32 -13.47
C ALA A 258 9.52 4.19 -13.67
N ARG A 259 9.68 3.65 -14.89
CA ARG A 259 10.68 2.62 -15.23
C ARG A 259 12.09 3.08 -14.89
N GLU A 260 12.52 4.20 -15.46
CA GLU A 260 13.86 4.74 -15.25
C GLU A 260 14.12 5.07 -13.76
N THR A 261 13.11 5.68 -13.13
CA THR A 261 13.20 6.03 -11.70
C THR A 261 13.24 4.77 -10.82
N ALA A 262 12.52 3.71 -11.18
CA ALA A 262 12.54 2.43 -10.48
C ALA A 262 13.90 1.74 -10.59
N ILE A 263 14.49 1.74 -11.79
CA ILE A 263 15.83 1.18 -12.03
C ILE A 263 16.89 1.94 -11.22
N GLU A 264 16.83 3.27 -11.23
CA GLU A 264 17.78 4.08 -10.46
C GLU A 264 17.57 3.90 -8.95
N ARG A 265 16.33 3.88 -8.48
CA ARG A 265 16.02 3.58 -7.09
C ARG A 265 16.54 2.20 -6.68
N ALA A 266 16.28 1.18 -7.49
CA ALA A 266 16.73 -0.17 -7.22
C ALA A 266 18.28 -0.26 -7.18
N ARG A 267 18.97 0.49 -8.05
CA ARG A 267 20.44 0.57 -8.03
C ARG A 267 20.95 1.16 -6.72
N MET A 268 20.30 2.22 -6.21
CA MET A 268 20.67 2.89 -4.95
C MET A 268 20.42 2.01 -3.71
N GLU A 269 19.34 1.23 -3.72
CA GLU A 269 18.89 0.42 -2.58
C GLU A 269 19.25 -1.08 -2.74
N HIS A 270 20.05 -1.45 -3.75
CA HIS A 270 20.40 -2.83 -4.07
C HIS A 270 19.18 -3.76 -4.25
N ALA A 271 18.07 -3.19 -4.70
CA ALA A 271 16.84 -3.92 -5.02
C ALA A 271 16.88 -4.50 -6.44
N ARG A 272 15.87 -5.27 -6.80
CA ARG A 272 15.68 -5.86 -8.13
C ARG A 272 14.51 -5.19 -8.84
N VAL A 273 14.54 -5.18 -10.17
CA VAL A 273 13.45 -4.65 -10.99
C VAL A 273 12.95 -5.73 -11.94
N VAL A 274 11.64 -5.94 -11.94
CA VAL A 274 10.94 -6.81 -12.89
C VAL A 274 9.84 -6.01 -13.55
N MET A 275 9.89 -5.94 -14.85
CA MET A 275 8.90 -5.28 -15.68
C MET A 275 8.15 -6.32 -16.50
N GLY A 276 6.87 -6.15 -16.72
CA GLY A 276 6.11 -7.07 -17.57
C GLY A 276 5.13 -6.35 -18.46
N SER A 277 4.99 -6.88 -19.66
CA SER A 277 4.05 -6.41 -20.64
C SER A 277 3.69 -7.51 -21.65
N ALA A 278 2.49 -7.42 -22.22
CA ALA A 278 2.14 -8.20 -23.41
C ALA A 278 2.72 -7.57 -24.69
N THR A 279 2.89 -6.26 -24.65
CA THR A 279 3.36 -5.40 -25.76
C THR A 279 4.41 -4.43 -25.20
N PRO A 280 5.63 -4.89 -24.90
CA PRO A 280 6.66 -4.02 -24.34
C PRO A 280 6.87 -2.73 -25.13
N SER A 281 7.22 -1.64 -24.45
CA SER A 281 7.62 -0.40 -25.12
C SER A 281 8.87 -0.65 -25.98
N LEU A 282 9.02 0.15 -27.04
CA LEU A 282 10.19 0.03 -27.92
C LEU A 282 11.49 0.23 -27.15
N GLU A 283 11.50 1.16 -26.21
CA GLU A 283 12.65 1.44 -25.36
C GLU A 283 13.03 0.24 -24.48
N ALA A 284 12.05 -0.34 -23.79
CA ALA A 284 12.32 -1.51 -22.92
C ALA A 284 12.75 -2.73 -23.74
N TYR A 285 12.15 -2.91 -24.92
CA TYR A 285 12.51 -4.00 -25.83
C TYR A 285 13.90 -3.82 -26.43
N SER A 286 14.26 -2.59 -26.82
CA SER A 286 15.63 -2.27 -27.30
C SER A 286 16.67 -2.58 -26.24
N HIS A 287 16.50 -2.10 -25.00
CA HIS A 287 17.41 -2.44 -23.89
C HIS A 287 17.53 -3.95 -23.66
N ALA A 288 16.45 -4.70 -23.88
CA ALA A 288 16.51 -6.17 -23.78
C ALA A 288 17.28 -6.81 -24.94
N CYS A 289 17.11 -6.30 -26.19
CA CYS A 289 17.88 -6.75 -27.37
C CYS A 289 19.37 -6.44 -27.23
N ASP A 290 19.71 -5.27 -26.69
CA ASP A 290 21.08 -4.83 -26.41
C ASP A 290 21.71 -5.57 -25.22
N GLY A 291 20.93 -6.44 -24.56
CA GLY A 291 21.37 -7.22 -23.44
C GLY A 291 21.55 -6.43 -22.14
N GLU A 292 21.02 -5.22 -22.05
CA GLU A 292 20.98 -4.42 -20.82
C GLU A 292 19.90 -4.92 -19.85
N TYR A 293 18.79 -5.47 -20.37
CA TYR A 293 17.79 -6.19 -19.60
C TYR A 293 17.83 -7.68 -19.90
N LEU A 294 17.42 -8.50 -18.92
CA LEU A 294 17.14 -9.91 -19.15
C LEU A 294 15.74 -10.05 -19.74
N LEU A 295 15.64 -10.53 -20.99
CA LEU A 295 14.36 -10.87 -21.60
C LEU A 295 13.90 -12.26 -21.17
N VAL A 296 12.69 -12.34 -20.64
CA VAL A 296 12.01 -13.60 -20.27
C VAL A 296 10.70 -13.67 -21.03
N LYS A 297 10.43 -14.77 -21.74
CA LYS A 297 9.19 -14.93 -22.53
C LYS A 297 8.23 -15.91 -21.86
N LEU A 298 6.94 -15.53 -21.88
CA LEU A 298 5.82 -16.38 -21.48
C LEU A 298 4.83 -16.47 -22.67
N ASN A 299 4.95 -17.50 -23.47
CA ASN A 299 4.24 -17.64 -24.73
C ASN A 299 2.88 -18.34 -24.56
N ALA A 300 2.76 -19.23 -23.58
CA ALA A 300 1.55 -19.98 -23.35
C ALA A 300 0.53 -19.19 -22.52
N ARG A 301 -0.75 -19.25 -22.91
CA ARG A 301 -1.85 -18.84 -22.05
C ARG A 301 -2.11 -19.88 -20.99
N TYR A 302 -2.48 -19.45 -19.80
CA TYR A 302 -2.92 -20.36 -18.76
C TYR A 302 -4.12 -21.20 -19.26
N GLU A 303 -4.06 -22.52 -19.09
CA GLU A 303 -5.07 -23.49 -19.56
C GLU A 303 -5.28 -23.50 -21.09
N GLU A 304 -4.29 -23.12 -21.90
CA GLU A 304 -4.33 -23.15 -23.38
C GLU A 304 -5.59 -22.52 -23.97
N ARG A 305 -6.14 -21.49 -23.33
CA ARG A 305 -7.39 -20.84 -23.78
C ARG A 305 -7.24 -20.32 -25.20
N PRO A 306 -8.15 -20.69 -26.13
CA PRO A 306 -8.08 -20.25 -27.51
C PRO A 306 -8.22 -18.72 -27.62
N LEU A 307 -7.69 -18.19 -28.71
CA LEU A 307 -7.93 -16.78 -29.04
C LEU A 307 -9.42 -16.55 -29.32
N PRO A 308 -9.96 -15.36 -29.01
CA PRO A 308 -11.33 -15.03 -29.41
C PRO A 308 -11.47 -15.12 -30.92
N GLN A 309 -12.61 -15.60 -31.38
CA GLN A 309 -12.94 -15.55 -32.81
C GLN A 309 -13.17 -14.09 -33.21
N VAL A 310 -12.47 -13.64 -34.23
CA VAL A 310 -12.59 -12.27 -34.76
C VAL A 310 -13.41 -12.35 -36.03
N SER A 311 -14.53 -11.62 -36.10
CA SER A 311 -15.31 -11.43 -37.30
C SER A 311 -15.16 -9.97 -37.76
N ILE A 312 -14.72 -9.77 -38.98
CA ILE A 312 -14.65 -8.44 -39.60
C ILE A 312 -16.00 -8.17 -40.26
N VAL A 313 -16.69 -7.14 -39.81
CA VAL A 313 -17.93 -6.66 -40.44
C VAL A 313 -17.60 -5.40 -41.22
N ASP A 314 -17.76 -5.48 -42.53
CA ASP A 314 -17.65 -4.29 -43.41
C ASP A 314 -18.95 -3.47 -43.27
N LEU A 315 -18.79 -2.25 -42.78
CA LEU A 315 -19.88 -1.28 -42.64
C LEU A 315 -19.96 -0.27 -43.79
N SER A 316 -19.08 -0.37 -44.78
CA SER A 316 -19.01 0.59 -45.92
C SER A 316 -20.15 0.44 -46.93
N GLY A 317 -20.97 -0.61 -46.80
CA GLY A 317 -22.05 -0.95 -47.74
C GLY A 317 -23.47 -0.62 -47.27
N LYS A 318 -23.69 0.10 -46.21
CA LYS A 318 -25.02 0.56 -45.77
C LYS A 318 -25.16 2.05 -45.95
N ASN A 319 -25.67 2.46 -47.15
CA ASN A 319 -26.47 3.67 -47.33
C ASN A 319 -27.91 3.41 -46.93
#